data_9738a75a4069bd066b2e820f736fd5e1
#
_entry.id   9738a75a4069bd066b2e820f736fd5e1
#
_cell.length_a   1.000
_cell.length_b   1.000
_cell.length_c   1.000
_cell.angle_alpha   90.00
_cell.angle_beta   90.00
_cell.angle_gamma   90.00
#
_symmetry.space_group_name_H-M   'P 1'
#
loop_
_entity.id
_entity.type
_entity.pdbx_description
1 polymer ?
#
loop_
_entity_poly.entity_id
_entity_poly.type
_entity_poly.pdbx_seq_one_letter_code
_entity_poly.pdbx_strand_id
1 'polypeptide(L)'
;DESVIKASREIGAHNFIQKLSKGYETVLAERGSNISYGERQLLSYTRALVKDPKLLILDEATSSVDAITEMQLQTSMSKLMQNRTSLVIAHRLSTIKNADKIIVLEKGEIIESGTHEELIKLGKKYYELVNVQNGNKAP
;
A
#
# COMPACT_ATOMS: atom_id res chain seq x y z
N ASP A 1 10.69 -20.17 -11.97
CA ASP A 1 11.57 -19.02 -11.84
C ASP A 1 11.82 -18.68 -10.38
N GLU A 2 13.07 -18.87 -9.94
CA GLU A 2 13.47 -18.73 -8.53
C GLU A 2 13.23 -17.32 -7.98
N SER A 3 13.45 -16.29 -8.81
CA SER A 3 13.21 -14.89 -8.44
C SER A 3 11.75 -14.59 -8.07
N VAL A 4 10.81 -15.21 -8.78
CA VAL A 4 9.37 -15.07 -8.51
C VAL A 4 9.01 -15.73 -7.18
N ILE A 5 9.54 -16.92 -6.91
CA ILE A 5 9.31 -17.64 -5.65
C ILE A 5 9.90 -16.85 -4.48
N LYS A 6 11.11 -16.30 -4.62
CA LYS A 6 11.74 -15.47 -3.61
C LYS A 6 10.89 -14.23 -3.30
N ALA A 7 10.51 -13.46 -4.32
CA ALA A 7 9.68 -12.27 -4.17
C ALA A 7 8.32 -12.60 -3.54
N SER A 8 7.68 -13.70 -3.95
CA SER A 8 6.39 -14.10 -3.39
C SER A 8 6.46 -14.47 -1.89
N ARG A 9 7.56 -15.08 -1.46
CA ARG A 9 7.82 -15.37 -0.04
C ARG A 9 8.02 -14.08 0.75
N GLU A 10 8.79 -13.15 0.22
CA GLU A 10 9.07 -11.85 0.85
C GLU A 10 7.80 -11.02 1.03
N ILE A 11 6.95 -10.96 0.02
CA ILE A 11 5.67 -10.26 0.06
C ILE A 11 4.60 -11.02 0.86
N GLY A 12 4.73 -12.33 1.03
CA GLY A 12 3.73 -13.17 1.70
C GLY A 12 2.69 -13.79 0.76
N ALA A 13 2.90 -13.73 -0.55
CA ALA A 13 2.01 -14.32 -1.54
C ALA A 13 2.19 -15.85 -1.67
N HIS A 14 3.36 -16.38 -1.33
CA HIS A 14 3.72 -17.78 -1.55
C HIS A 14 2.69 -18.77 -0.99
N ASN A 15 2.24 -18.55 0.24
CA ASN A 15 1.37 -19.51 0.94
C ASN A 15 0.01 -19.69 0.26
N PHE A 16 -0.60 -18.59 -0.24
CA PHE A 16 -1.85 -18.73 -0.96
C PHE A 16 -1.65 -19.30 -2.37
N ILE A 17 -0.55 -18.93 -3.05
CA ILE A 17 -0.22 -19.46 -4.37
C ILE A 17 -0.12 -20.99 -4.31
N GLN A 18 0.56 -21.53 -3.30
CA GLN A 18 0.68 -22.98 -3.12
C GLN A 18 -0.66 -23.71 -2.90
N LYS A 19 -1.67 -22.99 -2.40
CA LYS A 19 -3.03 -23.55 -2.20
C LYS A 19 -3.89 -23.55 -3.46
N LEU A 20 -3.46 -22.86 -4.51
CA LEU A 20 -4.14 -22.89 -5.80
C LEU A 20 -3.97 -24.27 -6.46
N SER A 21 -4.92 -24.67 -7.30
CA SER A 21 -5.00 -26.02 -7.88
C SER A 21 -3.76 -26.48 -8.63
N LYS A 22 -2.99 -25.57 -9.22
CA LYS A 22 -1.72 -25.80 -9.93
C LYS A 22 -0.58 -24.93 -9.38
N GLY A 23 -0.70 -24.41 -8.15
CA GLY A 23 0.30 -23.54 -7.55
C GLY A 23 0.65 -22.36 -8.46
N TYR A 24 1.93 -22.16 -8.74
CA TYR A 24 2.42 -21.08 -9.61
C TYR A 24 2.01 -21.21 -11.08
N GLU A 25 1.63 -22.42 -11.53
CA GLU A 25 1.15 -22.68 -12.89
C GLU A 25 -0.37 -22.47 -13.02
N THR A 26 -1.04 -21.97 -11.99
CA THR A 26 -2.47 -21.72 -12.03
C THR A 26 -2.77 -20.54 -12.96
N VAL A 27 -3.59 -20.80 -13.97
CA VAL A 27 -4.10 -19.73 -14.84
C VAL A 27 -5.18 -18.95 -14.09
N LEU A 28 -4.95 -17.67 -13.91
CA LEU A 28 -5.94 -16.79 -13.31
C LEU A 28 -6.98 -16.37 -14.34
N ALA A 29 -8.23 -16.27 -13.89
CA ALA A 29 -9.30 -15.74 -14.71
C ALA A 29 -9.07 -14.25 -15.01
N GLU A 30 -9.86 -13.69 -15.92
CA GLU A 30 -9.77 -12.28 -16.31
C GLU A 30 -9.81 -11.38 -15.06
N ARG A 31 -8.83 -10.47 -14.97
CA ARG A 31 -8.62 -9.56 -13.82
C ARG A 31 -8.48 -10.27 -12.46
N GLY A 32 -8.14 -11.57 -12.46
CA GLY A 32 -8.01 -12.36 -11.23
C GLY A 32 -9.32 -12.54 -10.47
N SER A 33 -10.45 -12.67 -11.17
CA SER A 33 -11.79 -12.77 -10.56
C SER A 33 -11.97 -14.04 -9.71
N ASN A 34 -11.09 -15.03 -9.86
CA ASN A 34 -11.10 -16.29 -9.11
C ASN A 34 -10.22 -16.27 -7.84
N ILE A 35 -9.68 -15.12 -7.47
CA ILE A 35 -8.94 -14.92 -6.22
C ILE A 35 -9.46 -13.68 -5.49
N SER A 36 -9.22 -13.60 -4.18
CA SER A 36 -9.66 -12.47 -3.35
C SER A 36 -8.96 -11.17 -3.72
N TYR A 37 -9.50 -10.05 -3.26
CA TYR A 37 -8.88 -8.74 -3.45
C TYR A 37 -7.48 -8.69 -2.82
N GLY A 38 -7.32 -9.17 -1.58
CA GLY A 38 -6.03 -9.21 -0.89
C GLY A 38 -4.99 -10.02 -1.65
N GLU A 39 -5.37 -11.20 -2.15
CA GLU A 39 -4.49 -12.05 -2.97
C GLU A 39 -4.07 -11.36 -4.28
N ARG A 40 -4.99 -10.63 -4.95
CA ARG A 40 -4.64 -9.83 -6.13
C ARG A 40 -3.61 -8.75 -5.81
N GLN A 41 -3.76 -8.06 -4.67
CA GLN A 41 -2.81 -7.03 -4.24
C GLN A 41 -1.44 -7.63 -3.93
N LEU A 42 -1.38 -8.75 -3.22
CA LEU A 42 -0.12 -9.45 -2.94
C LEU A 42 0.58 -9.89 -4.24
N LEU A 43 -0.16 -10.36 -5.23
CA LEU A 43 0.42 -10.67 -6.56
C LEU A 43 0.94 -9.41 -7.26
N SER A 44 0.22 -8.31 -7.18
CA SER A 44 0.64 -7.04 -7.76
C SER A 44 1.96 -6.56 -7.12
N TYR A 45 2.06 -6.62 -5.80
CA TYR A 45 3.29 -6.28 -5.07
C TYR A 45 4.44 -7.24 -5.40
N THR A 46 4.16 -8.55 -5.52
CA THR A 46 5.16 -9.55 -5.94
C THR A 46 5.70 -9.24 -7.33
N ARG A 47 4.82 -8.92 -8.28
CA ARG A 47 5.23 -8.53 -9.65
C ARG A 47 6.08 -7.27 -9.67
N ALA A 48 5.74 -6.28 -8.85
CA ALA A 48 6.54 -5.06 -8.70
C ALA A 48 7.91 -5.38 -8.11
N LEU A 49 7.98 -6.21 -7.06
CA LEU A 49 9.24 -6.60 -6.42
C LEU A 49 10.17 -7.36 -7.37
N VAL A 50 9.65 -8.28 -8.18
CA VAL A 50 10.44 -9.02 -9.20
C VAL A 50 11.09 -8.08 -10.21
N LYS A 51 10.42 -6.99 -10.57
CA LYS A 51 10.97 -5.98 -11.51
C LYS A 51 12.04 -5.09 -10.89
N ASP A 52 12.16 -5.08 -9.57
CA ASP A 52 13.11 -4.27 -8.79
C ASP A 52 13.22 -2.80 -9.25
N PRO A 53 12.12 -2.05 -9.29
CA PRO A 53 12.13 -0.67 -9.77
C PRO A 53 12.79 0.25 -8.74
N LYS A 54 13.47 1.30 -9.23
CA LYS A 54 14.02 2.36 -8.37
C LYS A 54 12.95 3.32 -7.84
N LEU A 55 11.88 3.50 -8.60
CA LEU A 55 10.74 4.35 -8.27
C LEU A 55 9.46 3.53 -8.29
N LEU A 56 8.71 3.59 -7.19
CA LEU A 56 7.37 3.02 -7.05
C LEU A 56 6.33 4.13 -7.03
N ILE A 57 5.25 3.93 -7.76
CA ILE A 57 4.04 4.75 -7.65
C ILE A 57 2.94 3.81 -7.18
N LEU A 58 2.41 4.06 -5.99
CA LEU A 58 1.38 3.24 -5.36
C LEU A 58 0.13 4.09 -5.16
N ASP A 59 -0.97 3.62 -5.73
CA ASP A 59 -2.31 4.18 -5.48
C ASP A 59 -3.04 3.21 -4.53
N GLU A 60 -3.28 3.67 -3.29
CA GLU A 60 -3.90 2.87 -2.26
C GLU A 60 -5.42 2.82 -2.48
N ALA A 61 -5.89 1.75 -3.15
CA ALA A 61 -7.31 1.57 -3.36
C ALA A 61 -8.06 1.33 -2.04
N THR A 62 -9.13 2.08 -1.85
CA THR A 62 -10.03 1.98 -0.68
C THR A 62 -11.03 0.83 -0.86
N SER A 63 -10.59 -0.42 -0.82
CA SER A 63 -11.54 -1.54 -0.73
C SER A 63 -11.72 -1.94 0.73
N SER A 64 -12.96 -2.25 1.10
CA SER A 64 -13.27 -2.83 2.40
C SER A 64 -12.71 -4.24 2.44
N VAL A 65 -11.62 -4.44 3.14
CA VAL A 65 -11.06 -5.75 3.47
C VAL A 65 -11.13 -5.93 4.98
N ASP A 66 -11.14 -7.17 5.44
CA ASP A 66 -11.04 -7.47 6.87
C ASP A 66 -9.70 -7.00 7.47
N ALA A 67 -9.69 -6.77 8.78
CA ALA A 67 -8.53 -6.20 9.47
C ALA A 67 -7.25 -7.05 9.36
N ILE A 68 -7.38 -8.38 9.26
CA ILE A 68 -6.22 -9.28 9.14
C ILE A 68 -5.58 -9.14 7.77
N THR A 69 -6.41 -9.19 6.71
CA THR A 69 -5.95 -8.98 5.34
C THR A 69 -5.34 -7.59 5.18
N GLU A 70 -5.94 -6.57 5.78
CA GLU A 70 -5.42 -5.21 5.76
C GLU A 70 -4.02 -5.12 6.38
N MET A 71 -3.82 -5.69 7.57
CA MET A 71 -2.52 -5.70 8.24
C MET A 71 -1.45 -6.43 7.40
N GLN A 72 -1.82 -7.53 6.76
CA GLN A 72 -0.94 -8.26 5.86
C GLN A 72 -0.54 -7.41 4.65
N LEU A 73 -1.49 -6.72 4.02
CA LEU A 73 -1.21 -5.84 2.88
C LEU A 73 -0.31 -4.67 3.25
N GLN A 74 -0.53 -4.04 4.43
CA GLN A 74 0.32 -2.96 4.92
C GLN A 74 1.76 -3.44 5.17
N THR A 75 1.92 -4.61 5.81
CA THR A 75 3.24 -5.21 6.03
C THR A 75 3.95 -5.49 4.71
N SER A 76 3.23 -6.04 3.74
CA SER A 76 3.77 -6.36 2.41
C SER A 76 4.15 -5.10 1.62
N MET A 77 3.32 -4.06 1.70
CA MET A 77 3.60 -2.77 1.07
C MET A 77 4.85 -2.11 1.67
N SER A 78 5.00 -2.15 3.01
CA SER A 78 6.19 -1.63 3.69
C SER A 78 7.46 -2.34 3.22
N LYS A 79 7.44 -3.66 3.06
CA LYS A 79 8.56 -4.43 2.49
C LYS A 79 8.87 -4.02 1.05
N LEU A 80 7.83 -3.86 0.22
CA LEU A 80 8.00 -3.42 -1.16
C LEU A 80 8.67 -2.05 -1.27
N MET A 81 8.38 -1.13 -0.35
CA MET A 81 8.93 0.23 -0.34
C MET A 81 10.37 0.31 0.18
N GLN A 82 10.87 -0.68 0.91
CA GLN A 82 12.22 -0.67 1.48
C GLN A 82 13.29 -0.44 0.40
N ASN A 83 14.22 0.48 0.69
CA ASN A 83 15.34 0.84 -0.19
C ASN A 83 14.91 1.38 -1.59
N ARG A 84 13.70 1.95 -1.69
CA ARG A 84 13.17 2.51 -2.94
C ARG A 84 12.57 3.88 -2.72
N THR A 85 12.66 4.72 -3.73
CA THR A 85 11.86 5.95 -3.76
C THR A 85 10.41 5.58 -4.05
N SER A 86 9.50 5.98 -3.17
CA SER A 86 8.08 5.62 -3.30
C SER A 86 7.21 6.88 -3.26
N LEU A 87 6.35 7.01 -4.24
CA LEU A 87 5.26 7.99 -4.27
C LEU A 87 3.96 7.24 -3.98
N VAL A 88 3.34 7.56 -2.86
CA VAL A 88 2.13 6.86 -2.40
C VAL A 88 0.96 7.84 -2.36
N ILE A 89 -0.11 7.51 -3.09
CA ILE A 89 -1.41 8.16 -2.93
C ILE A 89 -2.13 7.41 -1.81
N ALA A 90 -2.04 7.95 -0.60
CA ALA A 90 -2.47 7.24 0.59
C ALA A 90 -3.83 7.73 1.08
N HIS A 91 -4.68 6.77 1.40
CA HIS A 91 -5.98 7.00 2.02
C HIS A 91 -6.00 6.62 3.52
N ARG A 92 -4.88 6.06 4.02
CA ARG A 92 -4.77 5.57 5.40
C ARG A 92 -3.69 6.32 6.15
N LEU A 93 -4.03 6.74 7.35
CA LEU A 93 -3.13 7.49 8.22
C LEU A 93 -1.87 6.69 8.58
N SER A 94 -1.98 5.37 8.75
CA SER A 94 -0.83 4.49 9.02
C SER A 94 0.21 4.51 7.91
N THR A 95 -0.19 4.64 6.66
CA THR A 95 0.71 4.78 5.51
C THR A 95 1.38 6.15 5.50
N ILE A 96 0.63 7.21 5.84
CA ILE A 96 1.09 8.59 5.74
C ILE A 96 2.09 8.95 6.83
N LYS A 97 1.87 8.49 8.08
CA LYS A 97 2.67 8.89 9.26
C LYS A 97 4.17 8.61 9.12
N ASN A 98 4.54 7.57 8.41
CA ASN A 98 5.92 7.13 8.26
C ASN A 98 6.58 7.64 6.97
N ALA A 99 5.93 8.53 6.23
CA ALA A 99 6.50 9.11 5.02
C ALA A 99 7.56 10.17 5.37
N ASP A 100 8.67 10.17 4.64
CA ASP A 100 9.73 11.18 4.79
C ASP A 100 9.21 12.58 4.41
N LYS A 101 8.28 12.64 3.50
CA LYS A 101 7.63 13.87 3.06
C LYS A 101 6.17 13.63 2.69
N ILE A 102 5.30 14.44 3.24
CA ILE A 102 3.88 14.48 2.95
C ILE A 102 3.58 15.72 2.13
N ILE A 103 2.74 15.58 1.12
CA ILE A 103 2.26 16.67 0.28
C ILE A 103 0.73 16.67 0.36
N VAL A 104 0.15 17.79 0.75
CA VAL A 104 -1.30 17.98 0.75
C VAL A 104 -1.70 18.75 -0.49
N LEU A 105 -2.59 18.16 -1.28
CA LEU A 105 -3.12 18.75 -2.51
C LEU A 105 -4.56 19.20 -2.30
N GLU A 106 -4.87 20.40 -2.74
CA GLU A 106 -6.22 20.91 -2.85
C GLU A 106 -6.41 21.63 -4.18
N LYS A 107 -7.43 21.26 -4.93
CA LYS A 107 -7.76 21.84 -6.26
C LYS A 107 -6.57 21.84 -7.25
N GLY A 108 -5.70 20.83 -7.15
CA GLY A 108 -4.53 20.69 -8.03
C GLY A 108 -3.29 21.49 -7.57
N GLU A 109 -3.35 22.19 -6.45
CA GLU A 109 -2.25 22.97 -5.88
C GLU A 109 -1.71 22.32 -4.61
N ILE A 110 -0.40 22.44 -4.37
CA ILE A 110 0.23 22.03 -3.12
C ILE A 110 -0.03 23.11 -2.07
N ILE A 111 -0.84 22.79 -1.06
CA ILE A 111 -1.19 23.72 0.01
C ILE A 111 -0.34 23.54 1.27
N GLU A 112 0.15 22.33 1.51
CA GLU A 112 1.03 22.01 2.64
C GLU A 112 2.06 20.95 2.22
N SER A 113 3.25 21.01 2.82
CA SER A 113 4.30 20.01 2.61
C SER A 113 5.21 19.96 3.83
N GLY A 114 5.53 18.74 4.30
CA GLY A 114 6.39 18.50 5.45
C GLY A 114 6.30 17.08 5.96
N THR A 115 6.90 16.80 7.11
CA THR A 115 6.73 15.53 7.84
C THR A 115 5.40 15.51 8.58
N HIS A 116 5.01 14.33 9.07
CA HIS A 116 3.81 14.19 9.91
C HIS A 116 3.82 15.16 11.09
N GLU A 117 4.94 15.23 11.82
CA GLU A 117 5.05 16.06 13.02
C GLU A 117 4.98 17.55 12.72
N GLU A 118 5.62 18.01 11.64
CA GLU A 118 5.59 19.39 11.20
C GLU A 118 4.17 19.82 10.84
N LEU A 119 3.47 18.99 10.05
CA LEU A 119 2.12 19.30 9.59
C LEU A 119 1.07 19.22 10.70
N ILE A 120 1.24 18.34 11.69
CA ILE A 120 0.39 18.32 12.90
C ILE A 120 0.57 19.61 13.71
N LYS A 121 1.83 20.05 13.91
CA LYS A 121 2.13 21.31 14.61
C LYS A 121 1.58 22.53 13.88
N LEU A 122 1.54 22.49 12.55
CA LEU A 122 1.02 23.56 11.73
C LEU A 122 -0.49 23.80 11.93
N GLY A 123 -1.25 22.76 12.33
CA GLY A 123 -2.66 22.85 12.70
C GLY A 123 -3.61 23.24 11.56
N LYS A 124 -3.23 22.96 10.30
CA LYS A 124 -4.00 23.31 9.11
C LYS A 124 -4.75 22.11 8.51
N LYS A 125 -4.85 22.05 7.19
CA LYS A 125 -5.63 21.06 6.44
C LYS A 125 -5.22 19.62 6.75
N TYR A 126 -3.92 19.34 6.82
CA TYR A 126 -3.43 18.01 7.19
C TYR A 126 -3.92 17.59 8.59
N TYR A 127 -3.84 18.48 9.56
CA TYR A 127 -4.32 18.23 10.93
C TYR A 127 -5.82 17.89 10.95
N GLU A 128 -6.64 18.65 10.19
CA GLU A 128 -8.08 18.37 10.05
C GLU A 128 -8.32 16.97 9.47
N LEU A 129 -7.62 16.59 8.38
CA LEU A 129 -7.75 15.28 7.75
C LEU A 129 -7.38 14.14 8.71
N VAL A 130 -6.32 14.31 9.49
CA VAL A 130 -5.88 13.32 10.50
C VAL A 130 -6.94 13.16 11.59
N ASN A 131 -7.54 14.25 12.08
CA ASN A 131 -8.56 14.20 13.12
C ASN A 131 -9.84 13.53 12.63
N VAL A 132 -10.27 13.80 11.41
CA VAL A 132 -11.42 13.12 10.80
C VAL A 132 -11.19 11.61 10.71
N GLN A 133 -10.01 11.17 10.29
CA GLN A 133 -9.68 9.73 10.21
C GLN A 133 -9.59 9.05 11.59
N ASN A 134 -9.21 9.78 12.63
CA ASN A 134 -9.18 9.27 14.01
C ASN A 134 -10.56 9.26 14.68
N GLY A 135 -11.63 9.61 13.99
CA GLY A 135 -12.99 9.67 14.54
C GLY A 135 -13.23 10.86 15.48
N ASN A 136 -12.28 11.77 15.58
CA ASN A 136 -12.48 13.02 16.29
C ASN A 136 -13.21 14.01 15.36
N LYS A 137 -14.41 14.45 15.75
CA LYS A 137 -15.07 15.55 15.03
C LYS A 137 -14.13 16.74 15.06
N ALA A 138 -13.90 17.35 13.88
CA ALA A 138 -13.27 18.67 13.82
C ALA A 138 -14.06 19.65 14.69
N PRO A 139 -13.38 20.54 15.39
CA PRO A 139 -14.04 21.58 16.21
C PRO A 139 -14.94 22.49 15.38
#